data_cd0e96501364ef8067d003cfbd2e0b68
#
_entry.id   cd0e96501364ef8067d003cfbd2e0b68
#
_cell.length_a   1.000
_cell.length_b   1.000
_cell.length_c   1.000
_cell.angle_alpha   90.00
_cell.angle_beta   90.00
_cell.angle_gamma   90.00
#
_symmetry.space_group_name_H-M   'P 1'
#
loop_
_entity.id
_entity.type
_entity.pdbx_description
1 polymer ?
#
loop_
_entity_poly.entity_id
_entity_poly.type
_entity_poly.pdbx_seq_one_letter_code
_entity_poly.pdbx_strand_id
1 'polypeptide(L)'
;MENFKKEKVSFWQRLAALALAAALALGLAACDAAAVVPAPSVSTAQPAGETQSDSFQMHFLDVGQALSVLVECDGQYMLYDGGNVDDGSYVVSYLQGQGIEELQYVFCSHAHEDHVGGLAAVLSYFPANHVYSPVTEASTKCFRDFVKYTQQQGLSVEVPAVGTVWQLGSATVTMLGPVAQYSETNDTSIVLRVDYGSTSFLLTGDMEADAERDLVNSGANLKADVLQVGHHGSSTSTSYVFLNAVLPEMGVISCGVNNKYGHPHEETLSILRDAGADVYRTDLQGAIVIGSDGQNYTVRTEKQASDAQLNPTDPAASGTAQQTYIGNVNSKKFHLPTCPNLPAEKNQILFSSYDEAAAAGYTPCSTCIKE
;
A
#
# COMPACT_ATOMS: atom_id res chain seq x y z
N MET A 1 -41.37 -10.33 -50.85
CA MET A 1 -40.72 -11.01 -52.01
C MET A 1 -39.38 -10.26 -52.19
N GLU A 2 -38.32 -10.89 -51.77
CA GLU A 2 -37.03 -10.82 -52.43
C GLU A 2 -36.01 -11.61 -51.62
N ASN A 3 -35.30 -12.43 -52.33
CA ASN A 3 -34.54 -13.59 -51.91
C ASN A 3 -33.19 -13.24 -51.24
N PHE A 4 -32.92 -13.84 -50.13
CA PHE A 4 -31.56 -14.03 -49.60
C PHE A 4 -30.91 -15.24 -50.26
N LYS A 5 -29.93 -15.02 -51.13
CA LYS A 5 -29.00 -16.05 -51.59
C LYS A 5 -27.87 -16.19 -50.58
N LYS A 6 -27.82 -17.35 -49.92
CA LYS A 6 -26.65 -17.83 -49.17
C LYS A 6 -25.68 -18.50 -50.14
N GLU A 7 -24.51 -17.94 -50.36
CA GLU A 7 -23.41 -18.64 -51.05
C GLU A 7 -22.77 -19.68 -50.11
N LYS A 8 -22.84 -20.91 -50.52
CA LYS A 8 -22.11 -22.05 -49.91
C LYS A 8 -20.72 -22.11 -50.53
N VAL A 9 -19.69 -21.83 -49.71
CA VAL A 9 -18.29 -22.09 -50.05
C VAL A 9 -18.04 -23.60 -50.01
N SER A 10 -17.60 -24.16 -51.14
CA SER A 10 -17.45 -25.57 -51.39
C SER A 10 -16.33 -26.21 -50.57
N PHE A 11 -16.61 -27.41 -50.07
CA PHE A 11 -15.75 -28.33 -49.32
C PHE A 11 -14.43 -28.70 -50.04
N TRP A 12 -14.31 -28.44 -51.32
CA TRP A 12 -13.19 -28.88 -52.16
C TRP A 12 -11.97 -27.93 -52.18
N GLN A 13 -12.05 -26.77 -51.55
CA GLN A 13 -10.93 -25.81 -51.47
C GLN A 13 -10.02 -25.99 -50.24
N ARG A 14 -10.28 -26.95 -49.37
CA ARG A 14 -9.49 -27.26 -48.19
C ARG A 14 -8.54 -28.45 -48.31
N LEU A 15 -8.43 -29.08 -49.47
CA LEU A 15 -7.61 -30.29 -49.70
C LEU A 15 -6.37 -30.07 -50.57
N ALA A 16 -5.99 -28.84 -50.91
CA ALA A 16 -4.84 -28.54 -51.77
C ALA A 16 -3.59 -27.98 -51.06
N ALA A 17 -3.48 -28.04 -49.72
CA ALA A 17 -2.36 -27.48 -48.98
C ALA A 17 -1.56 -28.52 -48.16
N LEU A 18 -1.61 -29.82 -48.49
CA LEU A 18 -0.92 -30.89 -47.73
C LEU A 18 -0.20 -31.89 -48.64
N ALA A 19 0.60 -31.41 -49.61
CA ALA A 19 1.50 -32.29 -50.37
C ALA A 19 2.65 -31.47 -51.00
N LEU A 20 3.64 -31.03 -50.18
CA LEU A 20 4.98 -30.71 -50.67
C LEU A 20 5.96 -30.54 -49.48
N ALA A 21 6.38 -31.66 -48.89
CA ALA A 21 7.60 -31.70 -48.04
C ALA A 21 7.98 -33.16 -47.76
N ALA A 22 8.46 -33.87 -48.74
CA ALA A 22 9.23 -35.11 -48.54
C ALA A 22 10.05 -35.39 -49.81
N ALA A 23 11.29 -34.95 -49.83
CA ALA A 23 12.43 -35.55 -50.54
C ALA A 23 13.63 -34.61 -50.44
N LEU A 24 14.60 -35.01 -49.65
CA LEU A 24 16.03 -35.04 -49.96
C LEU A 24 16.84 -35.26 -48.68
N ALA A 25 17.04 -36.51 -48.38
CA ALA A 25 18.14 -36.97 -47.55
C ALA A 25 18.87 -38.01 -48.36
N LEU A 26 20.18 -37.76 -48.57
CA LEU A 26 21.22 -38.77 -48.74
C LEU A 26 22.41 -38.15 -49.52
N GLY A 27 23.56 -38.10 -48.89
CA GLY A 27 24.86 -37.73 -49.51
C GLY A 27 25.97 -37.80 -48.47
N LEU A 28 26.71 -38.86 -48.49
CA LEU A 28 27.76 -39.41 -47.65
C LEU A 28 29.05 -38.56 -47.54
N ALA A 29 29.62 -38.53 -46.33
CA ALA A 29 30.96 -38.93 -45.88
C ALA A 29 32.24 -38.31 -46.49
N ALA A 30 33.11 -37.72 -45.68
CA ALA A 30 34.39 -38.24 -45.18
C ALA A 30 35.28 -37.11 -44.60
N CYS A 31 35.85 -37.41 -43.45
CA CYS A 31 37.10 -37.02 -42.81
C CYS A 31 37.80 -35.68 -43.12
N ASP A 32 37.97 -34.83 -42.08
CA ASP A 32 39.33 -34.56 -41.55
C ASP A 32 39.23 -33.95 -40.11
N ALA A 33 40.12 -34.44 -39.26
CA ALA A 33 40.19 -33.99 -37.87
C ALA A 33 41.06 -32.74 -37.77
N ALA A 34 40.49 -31.60 -37.45
CA ALA A 34 41.20 -30.42 -36.96
C ALA A 34 40.62 -29.99 -35.62
N ALA A 35 41.52 -29.83 -34.62
CA ALA A 35 41.18 -29.44 -33.27
C ALA A 35 40.40 -28.09 -33.25
N VAL A 36 39.17 -28.13 -32.80
CA VAL A 36 38.33 -26.94 -32.60
C VAL A 36 38.47 -26.50 -31.14
N VAL A 37 39.05 -25.31 -30.97
CA VAL A 37 38.99 -24.53 -29.73
C VAL A 37 37.51 -24.18 -29.47
N PRO A 38 36.94 -24.45 -28.27
CA PRO A 38 35.57 -24.11 -28.00
C PRO A 38 35.41 -22.58 -27.96
N ALA A 39 34.58 -22.06 -28.86
CA ALA A 39 34.09 -20.70 -28.81
C ALA A 39 33.19 -20.48 -27.57
N PRO A 40 33.19 -19.27 -26.96
CA PRO A 40 32.36 -19.01 -25.82
C PRO A 40 30.88 -19.16 -26.21
N SER A 41 30.19 -19.99 -25.46
CA SER A 41 28.74 -20.19 -25.59
C SER A 41 28.02 -18.85 -25.32
N VAL A 42 27.50 -18.25 -26.39
CA VAL A 42 26.50 -17.19 -26.27
C VAL A 42 25.24 -17.86 -25.72
N SER A 43 24.97 -17.59 -24.44
CA SER A 43 23.68 -17.92 -23.83
C SER A 43 22.63 -17.09 -24.57
N THR A 44 21.88 -17.71 -25.47
CA THR A 44 20.65 -17.13 -26.00
C THR A 44 19.70 -17.00 -24.81
N ALA A 45 19.42 -15.76 -24.41
CA ALA A 45 18.35 -15.47 -23.48
C ALA A 45 17.09 -16.16 -23.99
N GLN A 46 16.56 -17.09 -23.20
CA GLN A 46 15.27 -17.69 -23.43
C GLN A 46 14.26 -16.54 -23.45
N PRO A 47 13.30 -16.50 -24.39
CA PRO A 47 12.23 -15.51 -24.31
C PRO A 47 11.58 -15.66 -22.96
N ALA A 48 11.40 -14.56 -22.26
CA ALA A 48 10.69 -14.50 -20.99
C ALA A 48 9.37 -15.24 -21.17
N GLY A 49 9.17 -16.30 -20.38
CA GLY A 49 7.90 -17.01 -20.36
C GLY A 49 6.81 -15.99 -20.08
N GLU A 50 5.63 -16.20 -20.62
CA GLU A 50 4.43 -15.45 -20.26
C GLU A 50 4.38 -15.37 -18.76
N THR A 51 4.55 -14.17 -18.21
CA THR A 51 4.36 -13.91 -16.78
C THR A 51 2.91 -14.24 -16.52
N GLN A 52 2.66 -15.33 -15.80
CA GLN A 52 1.35 -15.62 -15.26
C GLN A 52 0.95 -14.35 -14.51
N SER A 53 -0.07 -13.63 -14.99
CA SER A 53 -0.55 -12.43 -14.31
C SER A 53 -1.05 -12.89 -12.95
N ASP A 54 -0.51 -12.31 -11.89
CA ASP A 54 -1.04 -12.55 -10.56
C ASP A 54 -2.53 -12.23 -10.60
N SER A 55 -3.38 -13.16 -10.15
CA SER A 55 -4.83 -12.97 -10.12
C SER A 55 -5.26 -11.95 -9.07
N PHE A 56 -4.34 -11.59 -8.17
CA PHE A 56 -4.50 -10.56 -7.15
C PHE A 56 -3.32 -9.59 -7.19
N GLN A 57 -3.60 -8.29 -7.15
CA GLN A 57 -2.58 -7.25 -7.04
C GLN A 57 -3.06 -6.14 -6.11
N MET A 58 -2.14 -5.64 -5.27
CA MET A 58 -2.34 -4.44 -4.45
C MET A 58 -1.31 -3.39 -4.86
N HIS A 59 -1.79 -2.24 -5.31
CA HIS A 59 -0.96 -1.16 -5.84
C HIS A 59 -0.97 0.01 -4.86
N PHE A 60 0.17 0.34 -4.30
CA PHE A 60 0.39 1.56 -3.51
C PHE A 60 0.87 2.65 -4.45
N LEU A 61 0.04 3.65 -4.71
CA LEU A 61 0.32 4.70 -5.67
C LEU A 61 1.29 5.74 -5.08
N ASP A 62 2.20 6.28 -5.91
CA ASP A 62 3.05 7.40 -5.50
C ASP A 62 2.27 8.73 -5.60
N VAL A 63 1.47 8.99 -4.58
CA VAL A 63 0.67 10.22 -4.40
C VAL A 63 1.37 11.21 -3.44
N GLY A 64 2.71 11.10 -3.30
CA GLY A 64 3.46 11.96 -2.38
C GLY A 64 3.09 11.71 -0.92
N GLN A 65 2.91 12.81 -0.15
CA GLN A 65 2.55 12.71 1.28
C GLN A 65 1.04 12.53 1.41
N ALA A 66 0.56 11.32 1.08
CA ALA A 66 -0.83 10.94 1.01
C ALA A 66 -0.96 9.42 0.83
N LEU A 67 -2.18 8.89 0.81
CA LEU A 67 -2.46 7.48 0.60
C LEU A 67 -3.44 7.26 -0.54
N SER A 68 -3.13 6.32 -1.42
CA SER A 68 -4.07 5.75 -2.39
C SER A 68 -3.65 4.33 -2.72
N VAL A 69 -4.54 3.37 -2.51
CA VAL A 69 -4.27 1.94 -2.74
C VAL A 69 -5.35 1.36 -3.64
N LEU A 70 -4.94 0.83 -4.79
CA LEU A 70 -5.80 0.06 -5.67
C LEU A 70 -5.63 -1.43 -5.37
N VAL A 71 -6.73 -2.14 -5.20
CA VAL A 71 -6.75 -3.61 -5.08
C VAL A 71 -7.48 -4.19 -6.28
N GLU A 72 -6.83 -5.09 -6.97
CA GLU A 72 -7.37 -5.86 -8.09
C GLU A 72 -7.47 -7.33 -7.73
N CYS A 73 -8.60 -7.96 -8.00
CA CYS A 73 -8.77 -9.41 -7.93
C CYS A 73 -9.76 -9.90 -8.97
N ASP A 74 -9.32 -10.80 -9.85
CA ASP A 74 -10.15 -11.43 -10.90
C ASP A 74 -10.93 -10.41 -11.76
N GLY A 75 -10.31 -9.25 -12.05
CA GLY A 75 -10.93 -8.19 -12.86
C GLY A 75 -11.97 -7.36 -12.10
N GLN A 76 -12.04 -7.46 -10.79
CA GLN A 76 -12.78 -6.56 -9.90
C GLN A 76 -11.81 -5.64 -9.16
N TYR A 77 -12.25 -4.40 -8.90
CA TYR A 77 -11.38 -3.35 -8.42
C TYR A 77 -11.96 -2.67 -7.18
N MET A 78 -11.10 -2.44 -6.20
CA MET A 78 -11.39 -1.66 -5.00
C MET A 78 -10.35 -0.55 -4.87
N LEU A 79 -10.80 0.68 -4.64
CA LEU A 79 -9.92 1.79 -4.31
C LEU A 79 -10.06 2.14 -2.83
N TYR A 80 -8.94 2.19 -2.12
CA TYR A 80 -8.85 2.63 -0.74
C TYR A 80 -8.03 3.91 -0.70
N ASP A 81 -8.69 5.04 -0.40
CA ASP A 81 -8.20 6.41 -0.46
C ASP A 81 -7.80 6.90 -1.87
N GLY A 82 -7.71 8.20 -2.03
CA GLY A 82 -7.49 8.84 -3.32
C GLY A 82 -6.35 9.87 -3.35
N GLY A 83 -5.55 9.97 -2.27
CA GLY A 83 -4.55 11.02 -2.14
C GLY A 83 -5.15 12.40 -1.87
N ASN A 84 -4.32 13.44 -2.03
CA ASN A 84 -4.75 14.85 -1.94
C ASN A 84 -5.68 15.23 -3.10
N VAL A 85 -6.30 16.40 -3.01
CA VAL A 85 -7.13 16.93 -4.11
C VAL A 85 -6.34 17.04 -5.42
N ASP A 86 -5.09 17.48 -5.34
CA ASP A 86 -4.23 17.67 -6.52
C ASP A 86 -3.77 16.33 -7.14
N ASP A 87 -3.81 15.24 -6.39
CA ASP A 87 -3.45 13.90 -6.87
C ASP A 87 -4.57 13.22 -7.68
N GLY A 88 -5.80 13.74 -7.58
CA GLY A 88 -6.97 13.11 -8.19
C GLY A 88 -6.85 12.84 -9.69
N SER A 89 -6.19 13.73 -10.45
CA SER A 89 -5.94 13.52 -11.88
C SER A 89 -4.91 12.42 -12.16
N TYR A 90 -3.90 12.28 -11.30
CA TYR A 90 -2.93 11.20 -11.37
C TYR A 90 -3.60 9.85 -11.06
N VAL A 91 -4.39 9.77 -9.98
CA VAL A 91 -5.11 8.54 -9.62
C VAL A 91 -6.05 8.11 -10.76
N VAL A 92 -6.83 9.05 -11.33
CA VAL A 92 -7.69 8.77 -12.51
C VAL A 92 -6.87 8.22 -13.67
N SER A 93 -5.74 8.86 -14.01
CA SER A 93 -4.88 8.41 -15.11
C SER A 93 -4.25 7.04 -14.84
N TYR A 94 -3.90 6.75 -13.59
CA TYR A 94 -3.37 5.46 -13.18
C TYR A 94 -4.42 4.35 -13.39
N LEU A 95 -5.65 4.57 -12.88
CA LEU A 95 -6.75 3.62 -13.06
C LEU A 95 -7.09 3.38 -14.54
N GLN A 96 -7.08 4.44 -15.36
CA GLN A 96 -7.24 4.30 -16.82
C GLN A 96 -6.12 3.47 -17.44
N GLY A 97 -4.88 3.68 -16.99
CA GLY A 97 -3.71 2.91 -17.46
C GLY A 97 -3.81 1.42 -17.14
N GLN A 98 -4.52 1.05 -16.07
CA GLN A 98 -4.86 -0.33 -15.72
C GLN A 98 -6.06 -0.88 -16.51
N GLY A 99 -6.71 -0.07 -17.35
CA GLY A 99 -7.89 -0.48 -18.13
C GLY A 99 -9.16 -0.63 -17.29
N ILE A 100 -9.23 0.01 -16.14
CA ILE A 100 -10.39 -0.06 -15.24
C ILE A 100 -11.54 0.74 -15.84
N GLU A 101 -12.73 0.14 -15.87
CA GLU A 101 -13.96 0.76 -16.35
C GLU A 101 -14.92 1.12 -15.21
N GLU A 102 -14.90 0.37 -14.10
CA GLU A 102 -15.72 0.59 -12.91
C GLU A 102 -14.99 0.13 -11.63
N LEU A 103 -15.40 0.64 -10.49
CA LEU A 103 -14.91 0.25 -9.18
C LEU A 103 -16.02 -0.48 -8.41
N GLN A 104 -15.74 -1.71 -7.96
CA GLN A 104 -16.67 -2.44 -7.11
C GLN A 104 -16.86 -1.76 -5.76
N TYR A 105 -15.75 -1.28 -5.18
CA TYR A 105 -15.75 -0.60 -3.89
C TYR A 105 -14.84 0.62 -3.92
N VAL A 106 -15.29 1.70 -3.29
CA VAL A 106 -14.47 2.88 -2.95
C VAL A 106 -14.54 3.08 -1.45
N PHE A 107 -13.38 3.05 -0.79
CA PHE A 107 -13.25 3.33 0.63
C PHE A 107 -12.50 4.65 0.84
N CYS A 108 -13.05 5.50 1.69
CA CYS A 108 -12.34 6.60 2.33
C CYS A 108 -11.99 6.12 3.73
N SER A 109 -10.69 5.97 4.05
CA SER A 109 -10.27 5.50 5.36
C SER A 109 -10.73 6.46 6.46
N HIS A 110 -10.47 7.75 6.27
CA HIS A 110 -10.92 8.82 7.16
C HIS A 110 -11.00 10.17 6.41
N ALA A 111 -11.45 11.23 7.09
CA ALA A 111 -11.89 12.47 6.43
C ALA A 111 -10.77 13.50 6.19
N HIS A 112 -9.48 13.17 6.34
CA HIS A 112 -8.37 14.08 6.00
C HIS A 112 -8.17 14.18 4.48
N GLU A 113 -7.65 15.33 4.03
CA GLU A 113 -7.52 15.67 2.61
C GLU A 113 -6.60 14.71 1.86
N ASP A 114 -5.48 14.33 2.46
CA ASP A 114 -4.48 13.41 1.90
C ASP A 114 -4.96 11.95 1.74
N HIS A 115 -6.23 11.69 2.07
CA HIS A 115 -6.93 10.42 1.87
C HIS A 115 -8.19 10.60 1.01
N VAL A 116 -9.09 11.51 1.38
CA VAL A 116 -10.35 11.71 0.68
C VAL A 116 -10.23 12.60 -0.56
N GLY A 117 -9.15 13.39 -0.65
CA GLY A 117 -9.05 14.50 -1.59
C GLY A 117 -9.28 14.16 -3.05
N GLY A 118 -8.58 13.15 -3.53
CA GLY A 118 -8.67 12.70 -4.93
C GLY A 118 -9.90 11.86 -5.26
N LEU A 119 -10.62 11.33 -4.26
CA LEU A 119 -11.79 10.46 -4.49
C LEU A 119 -12.91 11.17 -5.26
N ALA A 120 -13.06 12.48 -5.09
CA ALA A 120 -14.04 13.26 -5.87
C ALA A 120 -13.75 13.23 -7.38
N ALA A 121 -12.48 13.31 -7.77
CA ALA A 121 -12.06 13.19 -9.17
C ALA A 121 -12.31 11.78 -9.70
N VAL A 122 -11.95 10.75 -8.92
CA VAL A 122 -12.18 9.35 -9.27
C VAL A 122 -13.68 9.10 -9.51
N LEU A 123 -14.54 9.47 -8.56
CA LEU A 123 -15.98 9.28 -8.65
C LEU A 123 -16.66 10.16 -9.74
N SER A 124 -16.00 11.24 -10.17
CA SER A 124 -16.47 12.00 -11.31
C SER A 124 -16.22 11.32 -12.66
N TYR A 125 -15.30 10.37 -12.69
CA TYR A 125 -14.84 9.70 -13.90
C TYR A 125 -15.26 8.23 -13.98
N PHE A 126 -15.11 7.47 -12.88
CA PHE A 126 -15.42 6.04 -12.83
C PHE A 126 -16.75 5.80 -12.10
N PRO A 127 -17.63 4.95 -12.66
CA PRO A 127 -18.74 4.39 -11.90
C PRO A 127 -18.20 3.61 -10.70
N ALA A 128 -18.88 3.73 -9.56
CA ALA A 128 -18.68 2.90 -8.39
C ALA A 128 -19.94 2.14 -8.03
N ASN A 129 -19.83 0.94 -7.48
CA ASN A 129 -21.00 0.19 -7.03
C ASN A 129 -21.32 0.49 -5.55
N HIS A 130 -20.27 0.68 -4.72
CA HIS A 130 -20.42 1.02 -3.31
C HIS A 130 -19.36 2.02 -2.87
N VAL A 131 -19.74 2.94 -1.99
CA VAL A 131 -18.84 3.98 -1.45
C VAL A 131 -18.95 4.01 0.06
N TYR A 132 -17.82 3.81 0.74
CA TYR A 132 -17.73 3.70 2.18
C TYR A 132 -16.83 4.77 2.79
N SER A 133 -17.18 5.20 4.00
CA SER A 133 -16.38 6.10 4.84
C SER A 133 -16.79 5.91 6.31
N PRO A 134 -15.94 6.21 7.29
CA PRO A 134 -16.32 6.13 8.70
C PRO A 134 -17.36 7.17 9.11
N VAL A 135 -17.55 8.20 8.29
CA VAL A 135 -18.54 9.27 8.51
C VAL A 135 -19.25 9.61 7.19
N THR A 136 -20.48 10.13 7.28
CA THR A 136 -21.27 10.55 6.09
C THR A 136 -21.14 12.03 5.78
N GLU A 137 -20.54 12.82 6.70
CA GLU A 137 -20.36 14.26 6.54
C GLU A 137 -19.10 14.75 7.28
N ALA A 138 -18.40 15.71 6.69
CA ALA A 138 -17.31 16.45 7.31
C ALA A 138 -17.29 17.89 6.80
N SER A 139 -16.62 18.80 7.56
CA SER A 139 -16.62 20.23 7.28
C SER A 139 -15.70 20.66 6.13
N THR A 140 -14.78 19.80 5.68
CA THR A 140 -13.82 20.10 4.62
C THR A 140 -14.48 20.14 3.24
N LYS A 141 -13.93 20.93 2.33
CA LYS A 141 -14.46 21.01 0.96
C LYS A 141 -14.26 19.69 0.22
N CYS A 142 -13.09 19.06 0.34
CA CYS A 142 -12.77 17.80 -0.32
C CYS A 142 -13.76 16.69 0.07
N PHE A 143 -14.11 16.57 1.36
CA PHE A 143 -15.11 15.59 1.80
C PHE A 143 -16.52 15.89 1.25
N ARG A 144 -16.93 17.17 1.24
CA ARG A 144 -18.23 17.54 0.62
C ARG A 144 -18.26 17.26 -0.89
N ASP A 145 -17.15 17.46 -1.58
CA ASP A 145 -17.04 17.11 -3.01
C ASP A 145 -17.10 15.59 -3.20
N PHE A 146 -16.42 14.79 -2.36
CA PHE A 146 -16.54 13.33 -2.34
C PHE A 146 -18.01 12.87 -2.20
N VAL A 147 -18.73 13.37 -1.19
CA VAL A 147 -20.17 13.07 -0.99
C VAL A 147 -21.00 13.50 -2.21
N LYS A 148 -20.74 14.69 -2.76
CA LYS A 148 -21.46 15.22 -3.92
C LYS A 148 -21.30 14.30 -5.14
N TYR A 149 -20.08 13.86 -5.47
CA TYR A 149 -19.86 12.99 -6.65
C TYR A 149 -20.40 11.58 -6.42
N THR A 150 -20.38 11.07 -5.19
CA THR A 150 -21.11 9.85 -4.82
C THR A 150 -22.60 9.98 -5.12
N GLN A 151 -23.22 11.08 -4.68
CA GLN A 151 -24.66 11.33 -4.92
C GLN A 151 -25.00 11.52 -6.40
N GLN A 152 -24.10 12.09 -7.20
CA GLN A 152 -24.30 12.22 -8.64
C GLN A 152 -24.39 10.88 -9.38
N GLN A 153 -23.82 9.82 -8.81
CA GLN A 153 -23.97 8.44 -9.29
C GLN A 153 -25.25 7.75 -8.77
N GLY A 154 -26.09 8.46 -7.99
CA GLY A 154 -27.28 7.88 -7.35
C GLY A 154 -26.97 7.05 -6.11
N LEU A 155 -25.74 7.12 -5.59
CA LEU A 155 -25.27 6.41 -4.40
C LEU A 155 -25.31 7.32 -3.17
N SER A 156 -25.12 6.72 -2.00
CA SER A 156 -24.84 7.41 -0.74
C SER A 156 -23.54 6.88 -0.16
N VAL A 157 -22.84 7.73 0.60
CA VAL A 157 -21.72 7.27 1.41
C VAL A 157 -22.27 6.43 2.57
N GLU A 158 -21.81 5.19 2.69
CA GLU A 158 -22.23 4.25 3.72
C GLU A 158 -21.18 4.13 4.82
N VAL A 159 -21.62 4.00 6.08
CA VAL A 159 -20.76 3.70 7.23
C VAL A 159 -20.87 2.21 7.52
N PRO A 160 -19.85 1.41 7.18
CA PRO A 160 -19.92 -0.02 7.38
C PRO A 160 -19.74 -0.38 8.87
N ALA A 161 -20.28 -1.52 9.28
CA ALA A 161 -20.08 -2.04 10.63
C ALA A 161 -18.82 -2.90 10.70
N VAL A 162 -18.13 -2.89 11.85
CA VAL A 162 -17.03 -3.81 12.12
C VAL A 162 -17.51 -5.26 11.98
N GLY A 163 -16.70 -6.09 11.33
CA GLY A 163 -17.03 -7.46 10.99
C GLY A 163 -17.79 -7.63 9.67
N THR A 164 -18.11 -6.52 8.96
CA THR A 164 -18.64 -6.64 7.59
C THR A 164 -17.61 -7.29 6.69
N VAL A 165 -18.09 -8.20 5.84
CA VAL A 165 -17.28 -8.96 4.89
C VAL A 165 -17.79 -8.72 3.48
N TRP A 166 -16.89 -8.40 2.57
CA TRP A 166 -17.14 -8.24 1.13
C TRP A 166 -16.32 -9.24 0.33
N GLN A 167 -16.76 -9.53 -0.88
CA GLN A 167 -15.99 -10.29 -1.86
C GLN A 167 -15.49 -9.35 -2.96
N LEU A 168 -14.20 -9.45 -3.28
CA LEU A 168 -13.59 -8.79 -4.43
C LEU A 168 -12.97 -9.89 -5.30
N GLY A 169 -13.70 -10.34 -6.33
CA GLY A 169 -13.34 -11.57 -7.03
C GLY A 169 -13.29 -12.74 -6.05
N SER A 170 -12.19 -13.46 -6.01
CA SER A 170 -11.94 -14.55 -5.06
C SER A 170 -11.27 -14.09 -3.75
N ALA A 171 -10.94 -12.80 -3.63
CA ALA A 171 -10.44 -12.24 -2.37
C ALA A 171 -11.57 -11.89 -1.41
N THR A 172 -11.31 -12.02 -0.11
CA THR A 172 -12.21 -11.63 0.97
C THR A 172 -11.70 -10.37 1.64
N VAL A 173 -12.54 -9.34 1.72
CA VAL A 173 -12.25 -8.07 2.42
C VAL A 173 -13.05 -8.02 3.70
N THR A 174 -12.41 -7.88 4.84
CA THR A 174 -13.06 -7.84 6.16
C THR A 174 -12.76 -6.52 6.86
N MET A 175 -13.79 -5.83 7.34
CA MET A 175 -13.62 -4.63 8.17
C MET A 175 -13.27 -5.00 9.60
N LEU A 176 -12.13 -4.55 10.08
CA LEU A 176 -11.65 -4.81 11.44
C LEU A 176 -11.83 -3.61 12.38
N GLY A 177 -11.78 -2.39 11.87
CA GLY A 177 -11.87 -1.15 12.64
C GLY A 177 -12.55 -0.01 11.87
N PRO A 178 -12.88 1.09 12.57
CA PRO A 178 -12.60 1.38 13.98
C PRO A 178 -13.53 0.62 14.92
N VAL A 179 -13.00 0.12 16.04
CA VAL A 179 -13.77 -0.71 17.02
C VAL A 179 -14.46 0.13 18.09
N ALA A 180 -14.18 1.43 18.15
CA ALA A 180 -14.79 2.38 19.06
C ALA A 180 -15.11 3.69 18.35
N GLN A 181 -15.67 4.65 19.09
CA GLN A 181 -15.87 6.02 18.60
C GLN A 181 -14.70 6.87 19.06
N TYR A 182 -14.06 7.58 18.14
CA TYR A 182 -12.90 8.41 18.41
C TYR A 182 -13.20 9.88 18.07
N SER A 183 -12.57 10.80 18.82
CA SER A 183 -12.60 12.24 18.53
C SER A 183 -11.55 12.66 17.51
N GLU A 184 -10.42 11.96 17.52
CA GLU A 184 -9.34 12.18 16.57
C GLU A 184 -9.68 11.54 15.22
N THR A 185 -9.53 12.33 14.16
CA THR A 185 -9.96 11.88 12.82
C THR A 185 -9.16 10.69 12.31
N ASN A 186 -7.85 10.64 12.60
CA ASN A 186 -6.98 9.52 12.25
C ASN A 186 -7.49 8.19 12.84
N ASP A 187 -7.89 8.20 14.10
CA ASP A 187 -8.38 7.02 14.80
C ASP A 187 -9.74 6.52 14.28
N THR A 188 -10.43 7.31 13.47
CA THR A 188 -11.65 6.87 12.78
C THR A 188 -11.36 6.03 11.53
N SER A 189 -10.10 5.79 11.20
CA SER A 189 -9.68 5.06 9.99
C SER A 189 -10.35 3.71 9.87
N ILE A 190 -10.98 3.45 8.72
CA ILE A 190 -11.49 2.12 8.35
C ILE A 190 -10.28 1.19 8.17
N VAL A 191 -10.20 0.17 8.99
CA VAL A 191 -9.16 -0.86 8.91
C VAL A 191 -9.70 -2.06 8.15
N LEU A 192 -9.03 -2.42 7.05
CA LEU A 192 -9.42 -3.54 6.21
C LEU A 192 -8.35 -4.63 6.21
N ARG A 193 -8.77 -5.86 6.43
CA ARG A 193 -8.00 -7.05 6.13
C ARG A 193 -8.45 -7.62 4.80
N VAL A 194 -7.50 -7.92 3.91
CA VAL A 194 -7.76 -8.56 2.62
C VAL A 194 -7.06 -9.91 2.60
N ASP A 195 -7.82 -10.98 2.40
CA ASP A 195 -7.33 -12.35 2.31
C ASP A 195 -7.50 -12.87 0.89
N TYR A 196 -6.41 -13.43 0.33
CA TYR A 196 -6.42 -14.10 -0.97
C TYR A 196 -5.62 -15.41 -0.91
N GLY A 197 -6.32 -16.55 -0.99
CA GLY A 197 -5.70 -17.86 -0.74
C GLY A 197 -5.12 -17.95 0.67
N SER A 198 -3.81 -18.15 0.79
CA SER A 198 -3.07 -18.13 2.06
C SER A 198 -2.33 -16.81 2.31
N THR A 199 -2.45 -15.83 1.43
CA THR A 199 -1.81 -14.51 1.54
C THR A 199 -2.75 -13.48 2.15
N SER A 200 -2.20 -12.52 2.90
CA SER A 200 -3.00 -11.57 3.67
C SER A 200 -2.39 -10.18 3.73
N PHE A 201 -3.27 -9.17 3.65
CA PHE A 201 -2.90 -7.75 3.63
C PHE A 201 -3.72 -7.00 4.67
N LEU A 202 -3.12 -5.99 5.31
CA LEU A 202 -3.79 -5.13 6.27
C LEU A 202 -3.61 -3.66 5.87
N LEU A 203 -4.74 -2.97 5.63
CA LEU A 203 -4.82 -1.53 5.38
C LEU A 203 -5.32 -0.85 6.64
N THR A 204 -4.60 0.15 7.14
CA THR A 204 -4.85 0.77 8.44
C THR A 204 -5.20 2.26 8.34
N GLY A 205 -5.04 2.86 7.16
CA GLY A 205 -5.12 4.32 7.01
C GLY A 205 -4.11 4.99 7.91
N ASP A 206 -4.59 5.95 8.69
CA ASP A 206 -3.78 6.72 9.63
C ASP A 206 -4.10 6.41 11.09
N MET A 207 -4.70 5.23 11.35
CA MET A 207 -4.98 4.77 12.71
C MET A 207 -3.76 4.96 13.62
N GLU A 208 -3.96 5.59 14.79
CA GLU A 208 -2.92 5.87 15.76
C GLU A 208 -2.97 4.93 16.97
N ALA A 209 -2.02 5.09 17.88
CA ALA A 209 -1.74 4.14 18.96
C ALA A 209 -2.94 3.82 19.87
N ASP A 210 -3.87 4.75 20.10
CA ASP A 210 -5.04 4.50 20.93
C ASP A 210 -6.03 3.56 20.23
N ALA A 211 -6.32 3.80 18.95
CA ALA A 211 -7.18 2.92 18.17
C ALA A 211 -6.50 1.57 17.86
N GLU A 212 -5.17 1.55 17.63
CA GLU A 212 -4.39 0.32 17.51
C GLU A 212 -4.54 -0.57 18.75
N ARG A 213 -4.37 0.02 19.94
CA ARG A 213 -4.51 -0.69 21.21
C ARG A 213 -5.92 -1.27 21.37
N ASP A 214 -6.94 -0.50 21.06
CA ASP A 214 -8.32 -0.94 21.17
C ASP A 214 -8.62 -2.06 20.17
N LEU A 215 -8.07 -1.96 18.95
CA LEU A 215 -8.19 -2.99 17.92
C LEU A 215 -7.50 -4.30 18.34
N VAL A 216 -6.28 -4.23 18.91
CA VAL A 216 -5.61 -5.42 19.48
C VAL A 216 -6.44 -6.04 20.60
N ASN A 217 -6.97 -5.20 21.51
CA ASN A 217 -7.80 -5.66 22.63
C ASN A 217 -9.15 -6.26 22.19
N SER A 218 -9.63 -5.93 20.99
CA SER A 218 -10.88 -6.50 20.45
C SER A 218 -10.77 -7.99 20.16
N GLY A 219 -9.57 -8.53 20.03
CA GLY A 219 -9.31 -9.93 19.66
C GLY A 219 -9.53 -10.22 18.17
N ALA A 220 -9.62 -9.19 17.32
CA ALA A 220 -9.68 -9.35 15.87
C ALA A 220 -8.43 -10.08 15.34
N ASN A 221 -8.58 -10.83 14.25
CA ASN A 221 -7.45 -11.45 13.57
C ASN A 221 -6.66 -10.39 12.79
N LEU A 222 -5.59 -9.88 13.39
CA LEU A 222 -4.75 -8.84 12.81
C LEU A 222 -3.56 -9.40 12.02
N LYS A 223 -3.24 -10.69 12.17
CA LYS A 223 -2.07 -11.27 11.48
C LYS A 223 -2.20 -11.07 9.97
N ALA A 224 -1.20 -10.41 9.38
CA ALA A 224 -1.16 -10.15 7.95
C ALA A 224 0.29 -10.15 7.45
N ASP A 225 0.51 -10.66 6.24
CA ASP A 225 1.84 -10.78 5.66
C ASP A 225 2.33 -9.44 5.11
N VAL A 226 1.40 -8.61 4.62
CA VAL A 226 1.68 -7.26 4.12
C VAL A 226 0.90 -6.24 4.93
N LEU A 227 1.62 -5.26 5.49
CA LEU A 227 1.06 -4.15 6.24
C LEU A 227 1.21 -2.84 5.47
N GLN A 228 0.11 -2.11 5.21
CA GLN A 228 0.21 -0.68 4.98
C GLN A 228 0.56 -0.04 6.33
N VAL A 229 1.76 0.51 6.41
CA VAL A 229 2.28 1.15 7.62
C VAL A 229 1.50 2.43 7.90
N GLY A 230 0.92 2.53 9.08
CA GLY A 230 -0.02 3.58 9.44
C GLY A 230 0.57 4.98 9.34
N HIS A 231 -0.28 5.96 9.00
CA HIS A 231 -0.02 7.38 9.05
C HIS A 231 1.29 7.79 8.36
N HIS A 232 1.52 7.25 7.16
CA HIS A 232 2.70 7.54 6.33
C HIS A 232 4.05 7.24 7.01
N GLY A 233 4.05 6.36 8.02
CA GLY A 233 5.24 6.08 8.83
C GLY A 233 5.47 7.07 9.97
N SER A 234 4.42 7.73 10.46
CA SER A 234 4.47 8.54 11.69
C SER A 234 4.80 7.68 12.90
N SER A 235 5.53 8.23 13.87
CA SER A 235 5.77 7.62 15.18
C SER A 235 4.52 7.55 16.09
N THR A 236 3.41 8.18 15.68
CA THR A 236 2.13 8.07 16.39
C THR A 236 1.37 6.78 16.06
N SER A 237 1.83 6.05 15.04
CA SER A 237 1.19 4.85 14.50
C SER A 237 2.18 3.68 14.43
N THR A 238 1.67 2.49 14.14
CA THR A 238 2.45 1.25 14.00
C THR A 238 3.25 0.93 15.26
N SER A 239 2.56 1.01 16.40
CA SER A 239 3.14 0.72 17.72
C SER A 239 3.66 -0.72 17.81
N TYR A 240 4.62 -0.98 18.70
CA TYR A 240 5.14 -2.32 18.99
C TYR A 240 4.04 -3.32 19.32
N VAL A 241 3.03 -2.89 20.09
CA VAL A 241 1.91 -3.76 20.49
C VAL A 241 1.10 -4.17 19.27
N PHE A 242 0.82 -3.22 18.38
CA PHE A 242 0.10 -3.48 17.15
C PHE A 242 0.92 -4.34 16.18
N LEU A 243 2.17 -3.96 15.93
CA LEU A 243 3.04 -4.71 15.01
C LEU A 243 3.25 -6.16 15.45
N ASN A 244 3.39 -6.41 16.75
CA ASN A 244 3.48 -7.76 17.30
C ASN A 244 2.18 -8.59 17.14
N ALA A 245 1.04 -7.95 16.99
CA ALA A 245 -0.23 -8.63 16.68
C ALA A 245 -0.38 -8.90 15.18
N VAL A 246 0.20 -8.03 14.33
CA VAL A 246 0.16 -8.17 12.87
C VAL A 246 1.21 -9.17 12.36
N LEU A 247 2.43 -9.09 12.84
CA LEU A 247 3.60 -9.91 12.43
C LEU A 247 3.82 -9.89 10.91
N PRO A 248 3.96 -8.71 10.28
CA PRO A 248 4.08 -8.62 8.84
C PRO A 248 5.46 -9.09 8.36
N GLU A 249 5.50 -9.70 7.17
CA GLU A 249 6.73 -9.95 6.42
C GLU A 249 7.17 -8.71 5.63
N MET A 250 6.20 -7.89 5.21
CA MET A 250 6.41 -6.67 4.42
C MET A 250 5.65 -5.48 5.01
N GLY A 251 6.34 -4.34 5.13
CA GLY A 251 5.73 -3.05 5.49
C GLY A 251 5.83 -2.06 4.34
N VAL A 252 4.69 -1.53 3.87
CA VAL A 252 4.65 -0.52 2.80
C VAL A 252 4.32 0.84 3.39
N ILE A 253 5.20 1.81 3.18
CA ILE A 253 5.05 3.19 3.64
C ILE A 253 4.73 4.09 2.44
N SER A 254 3.53 4.65 2.41
CA SER A 254 3.16 5.71 1.46
C SER A 254 3.52 7.07 2.03
N CYS A 255 4.56 7.71 1.52
CA CYS A 255 5.03 9.02 2.00
C CYS A 255 5.68 9.82 0.86
N GLY A 256 5.77 11.12 1.05
CA GLY A 256 6.31 12.04 0.03
C GLY A 256 7.80 12.33 0.20
N VAL A 257 8.49 12.55 -0.92
CA VAL A 257 9.89 13.01 -0.92
C VAL A 257 9.98 14.35 -0.21
N ASN A 258 10.93 14.47 0.74
CA ASN A 258 11.18 15.71 1.49
C ASN A 258 9.92 16.29 2.17
N ASN A 259 9.00 15.43 2.63
CA ASN A 259 7.80 15.88 3.28
C ASN A 259 8.10 16.67 4.56
N LYS A 260 7.25 17.64 4.86
CA LYS A 260 7.44 18.57 6.00
C LYS A 260 7.30 17.92 7.38
N TYR A 261 6.77 16.70 7.44
CA TYR A 261 6.53 15.97 8.68
C TYR A 261 7.75 15.14 9.11
N GLY A 262 8.68 14.88 8.16
CA GLY A 262 9.84 14.02 8.40
C GLY A 262 9.50 12.52 8.33
N HIS A 263 8.36 12.16 7.73
CA HIS A 263 7.94 10.76 7.56
C HIS A 263 8.76 10.04 6.46
N PRO A 264 9.06 8.75 6.63
CA PRO A 264 8.81 7.97 7.84
C PRO A 264 9.74 8.37 8.99
N HIS A 265 9.24 8.36 10.22
CA HIS A 265 10.05 8.58 11.41
C HIS A 265 10.97 7.40 11.69
N GLU A 266 12.13 7.68 12.31
CA GLU A 266 13.10 6.64 12.67
C GLU A 266 12.53 5.63 13.65
N GLU A 267 11.66 6.05 14.56
CA GLU A 267 10.97 5.19 15.50
C GLU A 267 10.19 4.11 14.77
N THR A 268 9.42 4.48 13.74
CA THR A 268 8.65 3.53 12.92
C THR A 268 9.55 2.59 12.13
N LEU A 269 10.63 3.13 11.53
CA LEU A 269 11.60 2.32 10.80
C LEU A 269 12.32 1.33 11.74
N SER A 270 12.64 1.76 12.98
CA SER A 270 13.27 0.89 13.99
C SER A 270 12.35 -0.26 14.39
N ILE A 271 11.07 0.01 14.63
CA ILE A 271 10.08 -1.00 14.98
C ILE A 271 9.95 -2.05 13.87
N LEU A 272 9.91 -1.61 12.60
CA LEU A 272 9.85 -2.52 11.44
C LEU A 272 11.13 -3.37 11.31
N ARG A 273 12.33 -2.78 11.57
CA ARG A 273 13.59 -3.54 11.60
C ARG A 273 13.59 -4.60 12.69
N ASP A 274 13.15 -4.23 13.88
CA ASP A 274 13.10 -5.15 15.03
C ASP A 274 12.14 -6.32 14.78
N ALA A 275 11.07 -6.08 14.02
CA ALA A 275 10.14 -7.12 13.57
C ALA A 275 10.68 -7.96 12.43
N GLY A 276 11.79 -7.57 11.79
CA GLY A 276 12.35 -8.25 10.62
C GLY A 276 11.52 -8.10 9.35
N ALA A 277 10.68 -7.06 9.26
CA ALA A 277 9.85 -6.79 8.09
C ALA A 277 10.66 -6.12 6.97
N ASP A 278 10.48 -6.59 5.74
CA ASP A 278 10.99 -5.91 4.54
C ASP A 278 10.23 -4.61 4.32
N VAL A 279 10.94 -3.50 4.17
CA VAL A 279 10.35 -2.16 4.04
C VAL A 279 10.34 -1.71 2.58
N TYR A 280 9.17 -1.23 2.14
CA TYR A 280 8.97 -0.58 0.84
C TYR A 280 8.46 0.83 1.06
N ARG A 281 8.92 1.80 0.23
CA ARG A 281 8.60 3.23 0.41
C ARG A 281 8.31 3.90 -0.93
N THR A 282 7.15 4.57 -1.05
CA THR A 282 6.77 5.24 -2.31
C THR A 282 7.67 6.43 -2.64
N ASP A 283 8.18 7.16 -1.65
CA ASP A 283 9.09 8.30 -1.88
C ASP A 283 10.43 7.91 -2.53
N LEU A 284 10.86 6.67 -2.37
CA LEU A 284 12.11 6.14 -2.94
C LEU A 284 11.88 5.23 -4.14
N GLN A 285 10.76 4.52 -4.19
CA GLN A 285 10.51 3.47 -5.17
C GLN A 285 9.42 3.81 -6.19
N GLY A 286 8.73 4.96 -6.04
CA GLY A 286 7.55 5.27 -6.85
C GLY A 286 6.38 4.38 -6.50
N ALA A 287 5.49 4.09 -7.44
CA ALA A 287 4.41 3.14 -7.20
C ALA A 287 4.96 1.74 -6.92
N ILE A 288 4.33 1.05 -5.93
CA ILE A 288 4.70 -0.29 -5.48
C ILE A 288 3.51 -1.20 -5.74
N VAL A 289 3.76 -2.32 -6.43
CA VAL A 289 2.74 -3.31 -6.72
C VAL A 289 3.13 -4.64 -6.10
N ILE A 290 2.29 -5.14 -5.20
CA ILE A 290 2.44 -6.46 -4.60
C ILE A 290 1.39 -7.37 -5.20
N GLY A 291 1.85 -8.36 -5.98
CA GLY A 291 1.01 -9.40 -6.56
C GLY A 291 1.01 -10.65 -5.70
N SER A 292 -0.05 -11.47 -5.84
CA SER A 292 -0.13 -12.77 -5.19
C SER A 292 -0.76 -13.82 -6.11
N ASP A 293 -0.23 -15.04 -6.06
CA ASP A 293 -0.84 -16.24 -6.65
C ASP A 293 -1.71 -17.02 -5.64
N GLY A 294 -1.93 -16.46 -4.45
CA GLY A 294 -2.63 -17.08 -3.31
C GLY A 294 -1.72 -17.89 -2.38
N GLN A 295 -0.43 -17.99 -2.67
CA GLN A 295 0.58 -18.67 -1.83
C GLN A 295 1.87 -17.85 -1.71
N ASN A 296 2.29 -17.22 -2.80
CA ASN A 296 3.55 -16.49 -2.91
C ASN A 296 3.27 -15.04 -3.31
N TYR A 297 4.21 -14.18 -3.00
CA TYR A 297 4.18 -12.76 -3.34
C TYR A 297 5.16 -12.44 -4.47
N THR A 298 4.79 -11.48 -5.30
CA THR A 298 5.68 -10.78 -6.22
C THR A 298 5.68 -9.30 -5.86
N VAL A 299 6.83 -8.63 -5.93
CA VAL A 299 6.92 -7.18 -5.69
C VAL A 299 7.52 -6.51 -6.92
N ARG A 300 6.85 -5.48 -7.41
CA ARG A 300 7.31 -4.61 -8.50
C ARG A 300 7.30 -3.16 -8.03
N THR A 301 8.35 -2.43 -8.35
CA THR A 301 8.51 -1.01 -8.01
C THR A 301 8.93 -0.23 -9.24
N GLU A 302 8.51 1.03 -9.36
CA GLU A 302 8.90 1.88 -10.50
C GLU A 302 10.39 2.23 -10.48
N LYS A 303 10.96 2.37 -9.28
CA LYS A 303 12.37 2.73 -9.07
C LYS A 303 13.00 1.69 -8.12
N GLN A 304 14.29 1.51 -8.23
CA GLN A 304 15.04 0.63 -7.33
C GLN A 304 15.65 1.45 -6.19
N ALA A 305 15.56 0.92 -4.98
CA ALA A 305 16.24 1.41 -3.80
C ALA A 305 16.86 0.22 -3.05
N SER A 306 17.98 0.42 -2.38
CA SER A 306 18.61 -0.61 -1.55
C SER A 306 17.96 -0.65 -0.18
N ASP A 307 18.03 -1.80 0.50
CA ASP A 307 17.50 -1.98 1.87
C ASP A 307 18.04 -0.92 2.83
N ALA A 308 19.32 -0.56 2.68
CA ALA A 308 19.96 0.50 3.46
C ALA A 308 19.38 1.91 3.21
N GLN A 309 18.72 2.14 2.06
CA GLN A 309 17.98 3.38 1.79
C GLN A 309 16.55 3.30 2.29
N LEU A 310 15.92 2.15 2.14
CA LEU A 310 14.53 1.92 2.53
C LEU A 310 14.36 1.93 4.05
N ASN A 311 15.28 1.27 4.76
CA ASN A 311 15.27 1.17 6.21
C ASN A 311 16.71 1.28 6.77
N PRO A 312 17.30 2.48 6.79
CA PRO A 312 18.68 2.69 7.20
C PRO A 312 18.90 2.31 8.67
N THR A 313 20.03 1.64 8.95
CA THR A 313 20.43 1.31 10.32
C THR A 313 21.18 2.45 11.02
N ASP A 314 21.62 3.47 10.26
CA ASP A 314 22.27 4.67 10.77
C ASP A 314 21.28 5.84 10.70
N PRO A 315 20.86 6.41 11.85
CA PRO A 315 19.96 7.55 11.91
C PRO A 315 20.44 8.77 11.09
N ALA A 316 21.75 8.92 10.91
CA ALA A 316 22.32 9.97 10.07
C ALA A 316 22.07 9.76 8.58
N ALA A 317 21.85 8.52 8.13
CA ALA A 317 21.57 8.19 6.73
C ALA A 317 20.10 8.42 6.34
N SER A 318 19.19 8.42 7.33
CA SER A 318 17.75 8.65 7.09
C SER A 318 17.39 10.12 6.84
N GLY A 319 18.32 11.04 7.03
CA GLY A 319 18.06 12.48 6.97
C GLY A 319 17.21 13.03 8.13
N THR A 320 16.77 12.14 9.02
CA THR A 320 16.07 12.52 10.26
C THR A 320 17.08 12.60 11.37
N ALA A 321 17.29 13.78 11.93
CA ALA A 321 18.06 13.92 13.16
C ALA A 321 17.35 13.13 14.27
N GLN A 322 18.06 12.18 14.89
CA GLN A 322 17.56 11.42 16.03
C GLN A 322 17.00 12.43 17.07
N GLN A 323 15.69 12.37 17.28
CA GLN A 323 15.04 13.28 18.21
C GLN A 323 15.37 12.87 19.64
N THR A 324 16.38 13.53 20.23
CA THR A 324 16.69 13.33 21.64
C THR A 324 15.68 14.08 22.50
N TYR A 325 15.35 13.48 23.64
CA TYR A 325 14.49 14.12 24.65
C TYR A 325 15.29 14.39 25.93
N ILE A 326 14.95 15.49 26.58
CA ILE A 326 15.61 15.92 27.80
C ILE A 326 14.63 15.76 28.96
N GLY A 327 14.82 14.73 29.78
CA GLY A 327 14.03 14.46 30.96
C GLY A 327 14.46 15.33 32.12
N ASN A 328 13.51 15.78 32.93
CA ASN A 328 13.75 16.45 34.20
C ASN A 328 13.63 15.43 35.34
N VAL A 329 14.75 15.08 35.95
CA VAL A 329 14.81 14.06 37.05
C VAL A 329 13.90 14.36 38.22
N ASN A 330 13.55 15.63 38.45
CA ASN A 330 12.74 16.08 39.59
C ASN A 330 11.24 16.05 39.28
N SER A 331 10.82 16.60 38.10
CA SER A 331 9.41 16.69 37.75
C SER A 331 8.89 15.46 36.98
N LYS A 332 9.79 14.58 36.56
CA LYS A 332 9.49 13.44 35.70
C LYS A 332 8.78 13.85 34.41
N LYS A 333 9.11 15.02 33.88
CA LYS A 333 8.68 15.45 32.55
C LYS A 333 9.85 15.38 31.58
N PHE A 334 9.56 15.02 30.32
CA PHE A 334 10.56 15.10 29.27
C PHE A 334 10.17 16.15 28.20
N HIS A 335 11.16 16.71 27.54
CA HIS A 335 11.08 17.89 26.69
C HIS A 335 11.84 17.67 25.40
N LEU A 336 11.44 18.39 24.36
CA LEU A 336 12.29 18.56 23.15
C LEU A 336 13.50 19.44 23.51
N PRO A 337 14.68 19.25 22.87
CA PRO A 337 15.86 20.10 23.11
C PRO A 337 15.61 21.59 22.86
N THR A 338 14.62 21.93 22.04
CA THR A 338 14.21 23.29 21.71
C THR A 338 13.19 23.89 22.69
N CYS A 339 12.80 23.13 23.73
CA CYS A 339 11.80 23.59 24.69
C CYS A 339 12.27 24.81 25.49
N PRO A 340 11.47 25.89 25.56
CA PRO A 340 11.84 27.06 26.38
C PRO A 340 11.87 26.78 27.90
N ASN A 341 11.30 25.66 28.35
CA ASN A 341 11.17 25.26 29.75
C ASN A 341 12.11 24.09 30.11
N LEU A 342 13.29 24.00 29.49
CA LEU A 342 14.27 22.97 29.83
C LEU A 342 14.69 23.05 31.30
N PRO A 343 14.89 21.91 32.01
CA PRO A 343 15.46 21.87 33.33
C PRO A 343 16.92 22.35 33.31
N ALA A 344 17.41 22.80 34.45
CA ALA A 344 18.84 23.08 34.59
C ALA A 344 19.67 21.83 34.31
N GLU A 345 20.85 21.96 33.68
CA GLU A 345 21.70 20.86 33.21
C GLU A 345 21.91 19.73 34.22
N LYS A 346 22.13 20.10 35.49
CA LYS A 346 22.31 19.15 36.60
C LYS A 346 21.09 18.27 36.91
N ASN A 347 19.94 18.63 36.37
CA ASN A 347 18.66 17.91 36.53
C ASN A 347 18.19 17.26 35.24
N GLN A 348 19.05 17.24 34.21
CA GLN A 348 18.73 16.62 32.91
C GLN A 348 19.13 15.16 32.87
N ILE A 349 18.32 14.37 32.21
CA ILE A 349 18.64 13.04 31.73
C ILE A 349 18.28 13.00 30.26
N LEU A 350 19.10 12.34 29.42
CA LEU A 350 18.84 12.22 28.00
C LEU A 350 18.13 10.91 27.71
N PHE A 351 17.17 10.97 26.82
CA PHE A 351 16.50 9.81 26.23
C PHE A 351 16.66 9.87 24.71
N SER A 352 16.87 8.71 24.10
CA SER A 352 17.03 8.56 22.65
C SER A 352 15.70 8.48 21.92
N SER A 353 14.59 8.27 22.65
CA SER A 353 13.24 8.21 22.08
C SER A 353 12.17 8.65 23.07
N TYR A 354 10.97 8.94 22.56
CA TYR A 354 9.77 9.19 23.34
C TYR A 354 9.44 7.99 24.24
N ASP A 355 9.49 6.80 23.68
CA ASP A 355 9.13 5.56 24.37
C ASP A 355 10.11 5.21 25.47
N GLU A 356 11.40 5.47 25.29
CA GLU A 356 12.40 5.33 26.33
C GLU A 356 12.08 6.23 27.52
N ALA A 357 11.69 7.49 27.26
CA ALA A 357 11.32 8.42 28.32
C ALA A 357 10.03 7.99 29.03
N ALA A 358 9.02 7.53 28.27
CA ALA A 358 7.75 7.05 28.82
C ALA A 358 7.94 5.76 29.64
N ALA A 359 8.73 4.80 29.13
CA ALA A 359 9.07 3.56 29.83
C ALA A 359 9.86 3.82 31.12
N ALA A 360 10.68 4.90 31.15
CA ALA A 360 11.36 5.36 32.35
C ALA A 360 10.45 6.11 33.34
N GLY A 361 9.15 6.19 33.07
CA GLY A 361 8.13 6.82 33.93
C GLY A 361 8.08 8.34 33.83
N TYR A 362 8.53 8.90 32.70
CA TYR A 362 8.43 10.34 32.44
C TYR A 362 7.18 10.64 31.59
N THR A 363 6.61 11.83 31.77
CA THR A 363 5.46 12.30 30.98
C THR A 363 5.89 13.46 30.06
N PRO A 364 5.28 13.59 28.87
CA PRO A 364 5.61 14.65 27.93
C PRO A 364 5.32 16.05 28.50
N CYS A 365 6.15 17.02 28.12
CA CYS A 365 5.92 18.41 28.44
C CYS A 365 4.91 19.02 27.47
N SER A 366 3.73 19.38 27.96
CA SER A 366 2.64 19.97 27.17
C SER A 366 2.98 21.31 26.46
N THR A 367 4.13 21.93 26.76
CA THR A 367 4.58 23.15 26.10
C THR A 367 5.28 22.88 24.78
N CYS A 368 6.05 21.80 24.67
CA CYS A 368 6.89 21.50 23.51
C CYS A 368 6.53 20.18 22.83
N ILE A 369 5.87 19.28 23.54
CA ILE A 369 5.35 18.02 23.01
C ILE A 369 3.83 18.13 23.10
N LYS A 370 3.19 18.36 21.98
CA LYS A 370 1.73 18.38 21.87
C LYS A 370 1.29 16.98 21.48
N GLU A 371 0.43 16.40 22.28
CA GLU A 371 -0.32 15.21 21.95
C GLU A 371 -1.17 15.43 20.72
#